data_27fc50e5028152723dce33b1d51c149f
#
_entry.id   27fc50e5028152723dce33b1d51c149f
#
_cell.length_a   1.000
_cell.length_b   1.000
_cell.length_c   1.000
_cell.angle_alpha   90.00
_cell.angle_beta   90.00
_cell.angle_gamma   90.00
#
_symmetry.space_group_name_H-M   'P 1'
#
loop_
_entity.id
_entity.type
_entity.pdbx_description
1 polymer ?
#
loop_
_entity_poly.entity_id
_entity_poly.type
_entity_poly.pdbx_seq_one_letter_code
_entity_poly.pdbx_strand_id
1 'polypeptide(L)'
;VDEPELHLHPYLQRAMLSFCHMILSNEEPFFLKLVQTLLGVDGLSGQLFVVTHSTDALVNDYRQIIRLYWDEKKLVQAACGASFHFDREIEKHLVMHFPEVKEALYARAAILVEGETEYGSFAGFARTLGIHFDHYGICLINARGESSISKIASLIRRFHVPVVSLYDRDVMGEHKKSAGVFYTDYI
;
A
#
# COMPACT_ATOMS: atom_id res chain seq x y z
N VAL A 1 7.34 -12.92 11.88
CA VAL A 1 6.19 -13.83 11.64
C VAL A 1 5.99 -13.92 10.13
N ASP A 2 5.90 -15.12 9.61
CA ASP A 2 5.74 -15.42 8.20
C ASP A 2 4.31 -15.87 7.94
N GLU A 3 3.65 -15.21 6.97
CA GLU A 3 2.26 -15.45 6.58
C GLU A 3 1.30 -15.69 7.76
N PRO A 4 1.18 -14.75 8.70
CA PRO A 4 0.33 -14.91 9.87
C PRO A 4 -1.17 -15.01 9.53
N GLU A 5 -1.53 -14.65 8.31
CA GLU A 5 -2.89 -14.69 7.79
C GLU A 5 -3.37 -16.09 7.40
N LEU A 6 -2.49 -17.07 7.25
CA LEU A 6 -2.87 -18.40 6.80
C LEU A 6 -3.98 -18.98 7.68
N HIS A 7 -5.10 -19.35 7.04
CA HIS A 7 -6.30 -19.92 7.67
C HIS A 7 -7.05 -18.99 8.63
N LEU A 8 -6.70 -17.70 8.70
CA LEU A 8 -7.40 -16.75 9.55
C LEU A 8 -8.37 -15.88 8.75
N HIS A 9 -9.55 -15.67 9.31
CA HIS A 9 -10.49 -14.66 8.81
C HIS A 9 -9.87 -13.25 8.92
N PRO A 10 -10.13 -12.30 7.97
CA PRO A 10 -9.55 -10.96 7.97
C PRO A 10 -9.57 -10.21 9.32
N TYR A 11 -10.67 -10.31 10.06
CA TYR A 11 -10.75 -9.71 11.40
C TYR A 11 -9.76 -10.33 12.38
N LEU A 12 -9.55 -11.65 12.32
CA LEU A 12 -8.59 -12.33 13.19
C LEU A 12 -7.15 -12.01 12.81
N GLN A 13 -6.86 -11.81 11.52
CA GLN A 13 -5.54 -11.36 11.06
C GLN A 13 -5.18 -10.02 11.70
N ARG A 14 -6.07 -9.04 11.60
CA ARG A 14 -5.88 -7.71 12.21
C ARG A 14 -5.80 -7.77 13.73
N ALA A 15 -6.68 -8.54 14.37
CA ALA A 15 -6.68 -8.70 15.82
C ALA A 15 -5.38 -9.33 16.33
N MET A 16 -4.87 -10.36 15.65
CA MET A 16 -3.63 -11.03 16.00
C MET A 16 -2.43 -10.07 15.91
N LEU A 17 -2.33 -9.32 14.81
CA LEU A 17 -1.25 -8.34 14.63
C LEU A 17 -1.32 -7.21 15.66
N SER A 18 -2.53 -6.72 15.95
CA SER A 18 -2.75 -5.75 17.02
C SER A 18 -2.32 -6.30 18.38
N PHE A 19 -2.67 -7.55 18.69
CA PHE A 19 -2.27 -8.20 19.93
C PHE A 19 -0.74 -8.37 20.03
N CYS A 20 -0.08 -8.80 18.96
CA CYS A 20 1.38 -8.85 18.92
C CYS A 20 2.02 -7.48 19.19
N HIS A 21 1.45 -6.41 18.63
CA HIS A 21 1.90 -5.06 18.89
C HIS A 21 1.73 -4.66 20.35
N MET A 22 0.56 -4.91 20.94
CA MET A 22 0.28 -4.64 22.36
C MET A 22 1.23 -5.37 23.30
N ILE A 23 1.59 -6.61 22.99
CA ILE A 23 2.59 -7.38 23.76
C ILE A 23 3.95 -6.68 23.73
N LEU A 24 4.43 -6.30 22.53
CA LEU A 24 5.75 -5.67 22.37
C LEU A 24 5.80 -4.23 22.89
N SER A 25 4.65 -3.56 22.95
CA SER A 25 4.51 -2.22 23.54
C SER A 25 4.26 -2.24 25.05
N ASN A 26 4.17 -3.44 25.66
CA ASN A 26 3.81 -3.64 27.08
C ASN A 26 2.44 -3.05 27.46
N GLU A 27 1.51 -3.00 26.50
CA GLU A 27 0.17 -2.46 26.70
C GLU A 27 -0.86 -3.53 27.10
N GLU A 28 -0.50 -4.83 27.04
CA GLU A 28 -1.35 -5.94 27.45
C GLU A 28 -1.08 -6.32 28.91
N PRO A 29 -1.97 -5.97 29.88
CA PRO A 29 -1.66 -6.07 31.32
C PRO A 29 -1.49 -7.50 31.82
N PHE A 30 -2.29 -8.45 31.28
CA PHE A 30 -2.19 -9.85 31.70
C PHE A 30 -0.85 -10.46 31.29
N PHE A 31 -0.44 -10.23 30.06
CA PHE A 31 0.83 -10.71 29.53
C PHE A 31 2.02 -10.06 30.25
N LEU A 32 1.96 -8.76 30.50
CA LEU A 32 2.99 -8.04 31.26
C LEU A 32 3.16 -8.63 32.67
N LYS A 33 2.07 -8.89 33.39
CA LYS A 33 2.10 -9.52 34.70
C LYS A 33 2.70 -10.94 34.66
N LEU A 34 2.37 -11.69 33.59
CA LEU A 34 2.94 -13.02 33.38
C LEU A 34 4.47 -12.96 33.19
N VAL A 35 4.94 -12.04 32.34
CA VAL A 35 6.36 -11.81 32.07
C VAL A 35 7.11 -11.40 33.34
N GLN A 36 6.56 -10.50 34.12
CA GLN A 36 7.12 -10.07 35.41
C GLN A 36 7.22 -11.23 36.39
N THR A 37 6.17 -12.04 36.47
CA THR A 37 6.11 -13.17 37.41
C THR A 37 7.05 -14.30 37.03
N LEU A 38 7.16 -14.66 35.76
CA LEU A 38 7.93 -15.80 35.29
C LEU A 38 9.40 -15.48 35.01
N LEU A 39 9.66 -14.29 34.46
CA LEU A 39 11.00 -13.92 34.00
C LEU A 39 11.68 -12.88 34.89
N GLY A 40 10.95 -12.27 35.83
CA GLY A 40 11.49 -11.25 36.72
C GLY A 40 11.92 -9.95 36.02
N VAL A 41 11.33 -9.64 34.85
CA VAL A 41 11.64 -8.43 34.09
C VAL A 41 10.41 -7.53 34.01
N ASP A 42 10.61 -6.21 33.93
CA ASP A 42 9.53 -5.23 33.95
C ASP A 42 8.73 -5.14 32.65
N GLY A 43 9.22 -5.76 31.59
CA GLY A 43 8.55 -5.81 30.29
C GLY A 43 9.41 -6.43 29.20
N LEU A 44 8.85 -6.53 28.00
CA LEU A 44 9.55 -6.97 26.81
C LEU A 44 9.86 -5.76 25.92
N SER A 45 10.95 -5.83 25.18
CA SER A 45 11.31 -4.90 24.13
C SER A 45 11.65 -5.67 22.88
N GLY A 46 11.13 -5.25 21.74
CA GLY A 46 11.39 -5.95 20.49
C GLY A 46 10.81 -5.25 19.28
N GLN A 47 11.02 -5.89 18.13
CA GLN A 47 10.46 -5.46 16.84
C GLN A 47 9.65 -6.59 16.25
N LEU A 48 8.54 -6.26 15.62
CA LEU A 48 7.69 -7.20 14.89
C LEU A 48 7.94 -7.04 13.38
N PHE A 49 8.47 -8.08 12.77
CA PHE A 49 8.55 -8.21 11.31
C PHE A 49 7.51 -9.22 10.85
N VAL A 50 6.68 -8.80 9.89
CA VAL A 50 5.61 -9.63 9.32
C VAL A 50 5.83 -9.74 7.83
N VAL A 51 5.91 -10.95 7.30
CA VAL A 51 5.87 -11.25 5.88
C VAL A 51 4.44 -11.67 5.55
N THR A 52 3.81 -11.04 4.59
CA THR A 52 2.40 -11.28 4.27
C THR A 52 2.09 -11.01 2.80
N HIS A 53 1.12 -11.75 2.29
CA HIS A 53 0.47 -11.52 0.99
C HIS A 53 -0.96 -10.99 1.14
N SER A 54 -1.41 -10.73 2.36
CA SER A 54 -2.76 -10.23 2.65
C SER A 54 -2.78 -8.72 2.84
N THR A 55 -3.66 -8.04 2.13
CA THR A 55 -3.94 -6.60 2.34
C THR A 55 -4.50 -6.31 3.73
N ASP A 56 -5.19 -7.27 4.34
CA ASP A 56 -5.73 -7.15 5.69
C ASP A 56 -4.64 -7.21 6.78
N ALA A 57 -3.56 -7.94 6.51
CA ALA A 57 -2.40 -8.00 7.40
C ALA A 57 -1.44 -6.82 7.21
N LEU A 58 -1.53 -6.06 6.12
CA LEU A 58 -0.74 -4.84 5.96
C LEU A 58 -1.22 -3.74 6.91
N VAL A 59 -0.26 -3.12 7.58
CA VAL A 59 -0.49 -1.90 8.36
C VAL A 59 -0.98 -0.75 7.48
N ASN A 60 -1.68 0.21 8.08
CA ASN A 60 -2.26 1.34 7.36
C ASN A 60 -1.32 2.56 7.28
N ASP A 61 -0.03 2.34 7.43
CA ASP A 61 1.02 3.36 7.31
C ASP A 61 2.11 2.86 6.38
N TYR A 62 2.22 3.46 5.20
CA TYR A 62 3.20 3.06 4.18
C TYR A 62 4.65 3.14 4.68
N ARG A 63 4.94 3.98 5.68
CA ARG A 63 6.29 4.14 6.25
C ARG A 63 6.78 2.88 6.97
N GLN A 64 5.87 2.01 7.37
CA GLN A 64 6.18 0.72 8.02
C GLN A 64 6.25 -0.44 7.01
N ILE A 65 6.09 -0.18 5.72
CA ILE A 65 6.10 -1.20 4.68
C ILE A 65 7.47 -1.30 4.03
N ILE A 66 7.92 -2.53 3.81
CA ILE A 66 9.05 -2.87 2.96
C ILE A 66 8.51 -3.78 1.85
N ARG A 67 8.52 -3.29 0.62
CA ARG A 67 8.14 -4.10 -0.55
C ARG A 67 9.39 -4.72 -1.16
N LEU A 68 9.38 -6.04 -1.32
CA LEU A 68 10.39 -6.75 -2.10
C LEU A 68 9.92 -6.87 -3.56
N TYR A 69 10.80 -6.64 -4.51
CA TYR A 69 10.50 -6.72 -5.94
C TYR A 69 11.72 -7.20 -6.73
N TRP A 70 11.48 -7.69 -7.94
CA TRP A 70 12.54 -8.07 -8.86
C TRP A 70 12.90 -6.89 -9.74
N ASP A 71 14.17 -6.58 -9.86
CA ASP A 71 14.66 -5.61 -10.85
C ASP A 71 14.77 -6.23 -12.26
N GLU A 72 15.18 -5.42 -13.23
CA GLU A 72 15.37 -5.87 -14.62
C GLU A 72 16.42 -6.97 -14.75
N LYS A 73 17.37 -7.06 -13.83
CA LYS A 73 18.41 -8.08 -13.77
C LYS A 73 17.97 -9.34 -13.01
N LYS A 74 16.70 -9.42 -12.62
CA LYS A 74 16.14 -10.49 -11.78
C LYS A 74 16.82 -10.62 -10.41
N LEU A 75 17.29 -9.52 -9.86
CA LEU A 75 17.77 -9.44 -8.49
C LEU A 75 16.67 -8.94 -7.59
N VAL A 76 16.58 -9.50 -6.39
CA VAL A 76 15.61 -9.03 -5.38
C VAL A 76 16.08 -7.70 -4.83
N GLN A 77 15.23 -6.71 -4.89
CA GLN A 77 15.42 -5.37 -4.36
C GLN A 77 14.37 -5.09 -3.28
N ALA A 78 14.63 -4.08 -2.45
CA ALA A 78 13.72 -3.65 -1.40
C ALA A 78 13.40 -2.15 -1.53
N ALA A 79 12.12 -1.83 -1.51
CA ALA A 79 11.65 -0.45 -1.38
C ALA A 79 11.09 -0.26 0.04
N CYS A 80 11.73 0.60 0.80
CA CYS A 80 11.38 0.85 2.20
C CYS A 80 10.62 2.18 2.32
N GLY A 81 9.36 2.13 2.74
CA GLY A 81 8.51 3.30 2.88
C GLY A 81 9.05 4.34 3.87
N ALA A 82 9.80 3.91 4.90
CA ALA A 82 10.44 4.81 5.85
C ALA A 82 11.51 5.71 5.22
N SER A 83 12.08 5.32 4.09
CA SER A 83 13.09 6.11 3.36
C SER A 83 12.49 7.14 2.40
N PHE A 84 11.15 7.14 2.22
CA PHE A 84 10.52 8.06 1.31
C PHE A 84 10.32 9.41 1.98
N HIS A 85 10.73 10.46 1.29
CA HIS A 85 10.58 11.83 1.75
C HIS A 85 9.57 12.56 0.87
N PHE A 86 8.53 13.05 1.51
CA PHE A 86 7.49 13.89 0.91
C PHE A 86 7.34 15.17 1.74
N ASP A 87 6.84 16.22 1.12
CA ASP A 87 6.43 17.41 1.85
C ASP A 87 5.30 17.07 2.83
N ARG A 88 5.26 17.76 3.95
CA ARG A 88 4.35 17.47 5.08
C ARG A 88 2.88 17.31 4.67
N GLU A 89 2.39 18.16 3.76
CA GLU A 89 1.01 18.11 3.28
C GLU A 89 0.76 16.88 2.41
N ILE A 90 1.72 16.51 1.58
CA ILE A 90 1.68 15.30 0.75
C ILE A 90 1.72 14.07 1.65
N GLU A 91 2.63 14.04 2.61
CA GLU A 91 2.78 12.92 3.55
C GLU A 91 1.48 12.67 4.33
N LYS A 92 0.88 13.72 4.88
CA LYS A 92 -0.41 13.64 5.58
C LYS A 92 -1.50 13.04 4.68
N HIS A 93 -1.60 13.51 3.44
CA HIS A 93 -2.55 12.99 2.47
C HIS A 93 -2.31 11.50 2.18
N LEU A 94 -1.06 11.11 1.94
CA LEU A 94 -0.71 9.73 1.64
C LEU A 94 -1.01 8.78 2.79
N VAL A 95 -0.71 9.16 4.03
CA VAL A 95 -1.04 8.35 5.21
C VAL A 95 -2.55 8.15 5.34
N MET A 96 -3.34 9.20 5.11
CA MET A 96 -4.81 9.12 5.18
C MET A 96 -5.41 8.20 4.12
N HIS A 97 -4.87 8.20 2.91
CA HIS A 97 -5.42 7.44 1.77
C HIS A 97 -4.74 6.08 1.57
N PHE A 98 -3.67 5.80 2.29
CA PHE A 98 -2.93 4.54 2.14
C PHE A 98 -3.80 3.28 2.31
N PRO A 99 -4.75 3.21 3.26
CA PRO A 99 -5.63 2.05 3.39
C PRO A 99 -6.39 1.67 2.12
N GLU A 100 -6.69 2.66 1.27
CA GLU A 100 -7.44 2.48 0.02
C GLU A 100 -6.56 2.06 -1.15
N VAL A 101 -5.25 2.34 -1.08
CA VAL A 101 -4.30 2.09 -2.17
C VAL A 101 -3.30 0.98 -1.88
N LYS A 102 -3.27 0.45 -0.67
CA LYS A 102 -2.28 -0.57 -0.25
C LYS A 102 -2.33 -1.86 -1.06
N GLU A 103 -3.47 -2.21 -1.65
CA GLU A 103 -3.61 -3.36 -2.55
C GLU A 103 -2.69 -3.24 -3.77
N ALA A 104 -2.44 -2.02 -4.25
CA ALA A 104 -1.55 -1.78 -5.37
C ALA A 104 -0.12 -2.30 -5.13
N LEU A 105 0.31 -2.46 -3.88
CA LEU A 105 1.64 -2.98 -3.57
C LEU A 105 1.82 -4.45 -3.98
N TYR A 106 0.74 -5.19 -4.17
CA TYR A 106 0.76 -6.56 -4.68
C TYR A 106 0.55 -6.64 -6.19
N ALA A 107 0.13 -5.53 -6.81
CA ALA A 107 -0.15 -5.50 -8.23
C ALA A 107 1.13 -5.50 -9.07
N ARG A 108 0.99 -5.94 -10.32
CA ARG A 108 2.02 -5.82 -11.37
C ARG A 108 2.02 -4.42 -11.98
N ALA A 109 0.86 -3.76 -11.99
CA ALA A 109 0.69 -2.38 -12.40
C ALA A 109 -0.56 -1.80 -11.72
N ALA A 110 -0.60 -0.46 -11.57
CA ALA A 110 -1.76 0.25 -11.07
C ALA A 110 -2.28 1.23 -12.13
N ILE A 111 -3.60 1.36 -12.21
CA ILE A 111 -4.29 2.39 -12.98
C ILE A 111 -4.97 3.31 -11.98
N LEU A 112 -4.60 4.59 -12.00
CA LEU A 112 -5.23 5.63 -11.21
C LEU A 112 -6.23 6.38 -12.08
N VAL A 113 -7.45 6.51 -11.59
CA VAL A 113 -8.53 7.27 -12.22
C VAL A 113 -9.00 8.38 -11.30
N GLU A 114 -9.58 9.43 -11.87
CA GLU A 114 -9.95 10.61 -11.12
C GLU A 114 -11.15 10.39 -10.24
N GLY A 115 -12.18 9.71 -10.76
CA GLY A 115 -13.48 9.62 -10.13
C GLY A 115 -14.11 8.24 -10.15
N GLU A 116 -15.35 8.21 -9.65
CA GLU A 116 -16.11 6.98 -9.50
C GLU A 116 -16.67 6.47 -10.82
N THR A 117 -16.89 7.36 -11.77
CA THR A 117 -17.39 7.02 -13.13
C THR A 117 -16.38 6.15 -13.86
N GLU A 118 -15.13 6.57 -13.92
CA GLU A 118 -14.02 5.84 -14.54
C GLU A 118 -13.77 4.53 -13.76
N TYR A 119 -13.72 4.63 -12.42
CA TYR A 119 -13.52 3.46 -11.57
C TYR A 119 -14.59 2.38 -11.79
N GLY A 120 -15.87 2.78 -11.87
CA GLY A 120 -16.97 1.85 -12.09
C GLY A 120 -17.03 1.29 -13.51
N SER A 121 -16.61 2.06 -14.51
CA SER A 121 -16.78 1.69 -15.93
C SER A 121 -15.60 0.95 -16.53
N PHE A 122 -14.37 1.25 -16.12
CA PHE A 122 -13.16 0.72 -16.79
C PHE A 122 -13.02 -0.79 -16.71
N ALA A 123 -13.34 -1.39 -15.58
CA ALA A 123 -13.36 -2.85 -15.46
C ALA A 123 -14.39 -3.51 -16.41
N GLY A 124 -15.51 -2.82 -16.67
CA GLY A 124 -16.52 -3.22 -17.63
C GLY A 124 -16.03 -3.11 -19.06
N PHE A 125 -15.43 -1.97 -19.43
CA PHE A 125 -14.86 -1.75 -20.76
C PHE A 125 -13.72 -2.72 -21.06
N ALA A 126 -12.81 -2.93 -20.11
CA ALA A 126 -11.72 -3.89 -20.24
C ALA A 126 -12.24 -5.28 -20.56
N ARG A 127 -13.26 -5.76 -19.83
CA ARG A 127 -13.91 -7.07 -20.10
C ARG A 127 -14.52 -7.15 -21.49
N THR A 128 -15.13 -6.08 -21.98
CA THR A 128 -15.68 -6.02 -23.35
C THR A 128 -14.58 -6.16 -24.41
N LEU A 129 -13.36 -5.73 -24.09
CA LEU A 129 -12.18 -5.89 -24.94
C LEU A 129 -11.44 -7.22 -24.70
N GLY A 130 -11.96 -8.11 -23.86
CA GLY A 130 -11.33 -9.38 -23.50
C GLY A 130 -10.18 -9.23 -22.52
N ILE A 131 -10.06 -8.09 -21.83
CA ILE A 131 -9.02 -7.80 -20.83
C ILE A 131 -9.61 -7.97 -19.43
N HIS A 132 -9.00 -8.84 -18.64
CA HIS A 132 -9.37 -9.06 -17.25
C HIS A 132 -8.26 -8.55 -16.33
N PHE A 133 -8.51 -7.48 -15.57
CA PHE A 133 -7.50 -6.83 -14.74
C PHE A 133 -6.84 -7.79 -13.74
N ASP A 134 -7.64 -8.64 -13.09
CA ASP A 134 -7.10 -9.63 -12.14
C ASP A 134 -6.13 -10.61 -12.80
N HIS A 135 -6.40 -11.07 -14.03
CA HIS A 135 -5.51 -11.97 -14.75
C HIS A 135 -4.15 -11.34 -15.08
N TYR A 136 -4.13 -10.03 -15.27
CA TYR A 136 -2.92 -9.28 -15.55
C TYR A 136 -2.26 -8.71 -14.29
N GLY A 137 -2.91 -8.86 -13.12
CA GLY A 137 -2.46 -8.28 -11.87
C GLY A 137 -2.50 -6.75 -11.88
N ILE A 138 -3.53 -6.17 -12.49
CA ILE A 138 -3.74 -4.73 -12.58
C ILE A 138 -4.69 -4.29 -11.47
N CYS A 139 -4.22 -3.37 -10.63
CA CYS A 139 -5.03 -2.72 -9.60
C CYS A 139 -5.60 -1.41 -10.14
N LEU A 140 -6.93 -1.28 -10.15
CA LEU A 140 -7.62 -0.04 -10.50
C LEU A 140 -7.92 0.74 -9.22
N ILE A 141 -7.53 2.02 -9.16
CA ILE A 141 -7.65 2.86 -7.98
C ILE A 141 -8.41 4.13 -8.32
N ASN A 142 -9.44 4.44 -7.53
CA ASN A 142 -10.09 5.74 -7.53
C ASN A 142 -9.29 6.71 -6.66
N ALA A 143 -8.71 7.73 -7.26
CA ALA A 143 -7.92 8.73 -6.54
C ALA A 143 -8.80 9.76 -5.80
N ARG A 144 -10.12 9.77 -6.04
CA ARG A 144 -11.09 10.71 -5.45
C ARG A 144 -10.75 12.17 -5.70
N GLY A 145 -10.31 12.46 -6.89
CA GLY A 145 -10.02 13.78 -7.39
C GLY A 145 -8.63 13.92 -7.97
N GLU A 146 -8.52 14.80 -8.92
CA GLU A 146 -7.35 15.10 -9.72
C GLU A 146 -6.09 15.36 -8.88
N SER A 147 -6.20 16.22 -7.87
CA SER A 147 -5.06 16.62 -7.02
C SER A 147 -4.44 15.47 -6.21
N SER A 148 -5.16 14.35 -6.07
CA SER A 148 -4.71 13.15 -5.37
C SER A 148 -3.92 12.21 -6.25
N ILE A 149 -4.21 12.19 -7.57
CA ILE A 149 -3.60 11.25 -8.52
C ILE A 149 -2.08 11.34 -8.48
N SER A 150 -1.51 12.54 -8.60
CA SER A 150 -0.07 12.74 -8.64
C SER A 150 0.62 12.29 -7.34
N LYS A 151 -0.01 12.52 -6.20
CA LYS A 151 0.51 12.15 -4.87
C LYS A 151 0.51 10.63 -4.71
N ILE A 152 -0.62 9.98 -5.01
CA ILE A 152 -0.77 8.51 -4.91
C ILE A 152 0.15 7.82 -5.92
N ALA A 153 0.22 8.30 -7.16
CA ALA A 153 1.12 7.76 -8.18
C ALA A 153 2.58 7.85 -7.73
N SER A 154 2.99 8.97 -7.15
CA SER A 154 4.35 9.15 -6.63
C SER A 154 4.69 8.12 -5.53
N LEU A 155 3.76 7.82 -4.63
CA LEU A 155 3.95 6.81 -3.59
C LEU A 155 4.10 5.41 -4.19
N ILE A 156 3.15 5.00 -5.05
CA ILE A 156 3.11 3.65 -5.64
C ILE A 156 4.38 3.41 -6.47
N ARG A 157 4.82 4.40 -7.24
CA ARG A 157 6.07 4.34 -8.03
C ARG A 157 7.31 4.21 -7.17
N ARG A 158 7.37 4.86 -6.01
CA ARG A 158 8.50 4.67 -5.07
C ARG A 158 8.57 3.25 -4.51
N PHE A 159 7.45 2.55 -4.46
CA PHE A 159 7.41 1.11 -4.20
C PHE A 159 7.69 0.25 -5.45
N HIS A 160 8.14 0.84 -6.56
CA HIS A 160 8.44 0.14 -7.82
C HIS A 160 7.24 -0.64 -8.39
N VAL A 161 6.05 -0.07 -8.29
CA VAL A 161 4.88 -0.54 -9.04
C VAL A 161 4.64 0.43 -10.20
N PRO A 162 4.58 -0.06 -11.45
CA PRO A 162 4.23 0.75 -12.61
C PRO A 162 2.84 1.38 -12.44
N VAL A 163 2.72 2.66 -12.80
CA VAL A 163 1.47 3.42 -12.65
C VAL A 163 1.10 4.12 -13.94
N VAL A 164 -0.14 3.94 -14.36
CA VAL A 164 -0.79 4.75 -15.41
C VAL A 164 -1.82 5.63 -14.72
N SER A 165 -1.79 6.94 -15.01
CA SER A 165 -2.75 7.91 -14.47
C SER A 165 -3.64 8.44 -15.59
N LEU A 166 -4.94 8.42 -15.37
CA LEU A 166 -5.95 8.90 -16.31
C LEU A 166 -6.63 10.14 -15.70
N TYR A 167 -6.65 11.19 -16.48
CA TYR A 167 -7.22 12.49 -16.12
C TYR A 167 -8.33 12.85 -17.09
N ASP A 168 -9.32 13.57 -16.62
CA ASP A 168 -10.32 14.17 -17.48
C ASP A 168 -9.70 15.22 -18.40
N ARG A 169 -10.30 15.40 -19.58
CA ARG A 169 -9.73 16.25 -20.64
C ARG A 169 -9.67 17.74 -20.27
N ASP A 170 -10.54 18.21 -19.41
CA ASP A 170 -10.59 19.59 -18.92
C ASP A 170 -9.40 19.95 -18.04
N VAL A 171 -8.87 18.96 -17.32
CA VAL A 171 -7.67 19.09 -16.47
C VAL A 171 -6.39 19.34 -17.27
N MET A 172 -6.34 18.92 -18.52
CA MET A 172 -5.14 19.01 -19.38
C MET A 172 -4.62 20.44 -19.59
N GLY A 173 -5.43 21.48 -19.33
CA GLY A 173 -5.03 22.88 -19.47
C GLY A 173 -4.10 23.39 -18.37
N GLU A 174 -4.36 23.04 -17.13
CA GLU A 174 -3.66 23.56 -15.95
C GLU A 174 -2.52 22.64 -15.45
N HIS A 175 -2.64 21.35 -15.65
CA HIS A 175 -1.72 20.34 -15.08
C HIS A 175 -0.83 19.61 -16.11
N LYS A 176 -0.71 20.17 -17.32
CA LYS A 176 0.16 19.61 -18.38
C LYS A 176 1.57 19.24 -17.92
N LYS A 177 2.11 19.93 -16.88
CA LYS A 177 3.43 19.65 -16.33
C LYS A 177 3.47 18.42 -15.43
N SER A 178 2.41 18.17 -14.65
CA SER A 178 2.34 16.98 -13.80
C SER A 178 1.95 15.72 -14.60
N ALA A 179 1.04 15.83 -15.56
CA ALA A 179 0.71 14.75 -16.46
C ALA A 179 1.92 14.32 -17.31
N GLY A 180 2.68 15.28 -17.88
CA GLY A 180 3.86 14.99 -18.69
C GLY A 180 4.95 14.19 -17.97
N VAL A 181 5.10 14.36 -16.66
CA VAL A 181 6.07 13.60 -15.86
C VAL A 181 5.69 12.12 -15.74
N PHE A 182 4.41 11.77 -15.80
CA PHE A 182 3.95 10.39 -15.66
C PHE A 182 3.96 9.60 -16.98
N TYR A 183 3.99 10.26 -18.11
CA TYR A 183 4.01 9.61 -19.42
C TYR A 183 5.40 9.29 -19.97
N THR A 184 6.44 9.99 -19.52
CA THR A 184 7.78 9.90 -20.10
C THR A 184 8.65 8.76 -19.57
N ASP A 185 8.26 8.13 -18.47
CA ASP A 185 9.11 7.11 -17.84
C ASP A 185 8.69 5.67 -18.19
N TYR A 186 7.79 5.46 -19.18
CA TYR A 186 7.25 4.14 -19.52
C TYR A 186 7.07 3.89 -21.02
N ILE A 187 7.87 4.54 -21.87
CA ILE A 187 8.05 4.13 -23.26
C ILE A 187 9.40 3.47 -23.40
#